data_1a652c68da27e27643184a3d5a6af1b1
#
_entry.id   1a652c68da27e27643184a3d5a6af1b1
#
_cell.length_a   1.000
_cell.length_b   1.000
_cell.length_c   1.000
_cell.angle_alpha   90.00
_cell.angle_beta   90.00
_cell.angle_gamma   90.00
#
_symmetry.space_group_name_H-M   'P 1'
#
loop_
_entity.id
_entity.type
_entity.pdbx_description
1 polymer ?
#
loop_
_entity_poly.entity_id
_entity_poly.type
_entity_poly.pdbx_seq_one_letter_code
_entity_poly.pdbx_strand_id
1 'polypeptide(L)'
;LIAYIEYNNGTVSTSKIHSIFDYLYEQYTDARIAYLKKHKKISEYDSENLTFALLEDILKENINMRHLNIICHLPLYMLIQDYSLLNEEESKYAANINTHIDFLIYNRVSKQPVLAIETDGYAFHKSGTSQSERDIKKNHILELYGIPLVRLSTIGSNEKKVIGDKL
;
A
#
# COMPACT_ATOMS: atom_id res chain seq x y z
N LEU A 1 -20.18 4.88 18.23
CA LEU A 1 -19.61 4.00 19.27
C LEU A 1 -19.17 4.87 20.43
N ILE A 2 -19.97 4.91 21.48
CA ILE A 2 -19.60 5.63 22.72
C ILE A 2 -18.61 4.70 23.43
N ALA A 3 -17.31 5.06 23.39
CA ALA A 3 -16.33 4.40 24.24
C ALA A 3 -16.74 4.65 25.72
N TYR A 4 -17.02 3.59 26.44
CA TYR A 4 -17.26 3.68 27.88
C TYR A 4 -15.90 3.98 28.52
N ILE A 5 -15.66 5.25 28.84
CA ILE A 5 -14.47 5.68 29.58
C ILE A 5 -14.81 5.55 31.04
N GLU A 6 -14.33 4.50 31.72
CA GLU A 6 -14.36 4.44 33.16
C GLU A 6 -13.45 5.53 33.73
N TYR A 7 -14.06 6.56 34.30
CA TYR A 7 -13.39 7.61 35.03
C TYR A 7 -13.08 7.09 36.43
N ASN A 8 -11.83 6.69 36.66
CA ASN A 8 -11.37 6.38 38.01
C ASN A 8 -10.50 7.57 38.49
N ASN A 9 -11.07 8.42 39.35
CA ASN A 9 -10.39 9.55 40.02
C ASN A 9 -9.61 10.53 39.10
N GLY A 10 -10.14 10.81 37.90
CA GLY A 10 -9.57 11.81 37.01
C GLY A 10 -8.33 11.36 36.21
N THR A 11 -7.91 10.12 36.34
CA THR A 11 -6.80 9.56 35.55
C THR A 11 -7.31 8.53 34.55
N VAL A 12 -7.23 8.86 33.25
CA VAL A 12 -7.50 7.90 32.18
C VAL A 12 -6.24 7.04 31.98
N SER A 13 -6.34 5.74 32.26
CA SER A 13 -5.25 4.81 31.94
C SER A 13 -5.12 4.65 30.43
N THR A 14 -4.10 5.24 29.84
CA THR A 14 -3.78 5.14 28.40
C THR A 14 -3.62 3.68 27.95
N SER A 15 -3.18 2.78 28.82
CA SER A 15 -3.04 1.35 28.52
C SER A 15 -4.38 0.65 28.23
N LYS A 16 -5.45 1.00 28.97
CA LYS A 16 -6.79 0.43 28.71
C LYS A 16 -7.39 0.94 27.39
N ILE A 17 -7.13 2.20 27.05
CA ILE A 17 -7.61 2.78 25.79
C ILE A 17 -6.91 2.09 24.63
N HIS A 18 -5.59 1.93 24.67
CA HIS A 18 -4.84 1.20 23.63
C HIS A 18 -5.39 -0.22 23.43
N SER A 19 -5.59 -0.99 24.51
CA SER A 19 -6.10 -2.37 24.40
C SER A 19 -7.51 -2.45 23.80
N ILE A 20 -8.38 -1.47 24.02
CA ILE A 20 -9.70 -1.41 23.40
C ILE A 20 -9.59 -1.07 21.91
N PHE A 21 -8.74 -0.11 21.53
CA PHE A 21 -8.50 0.22 20.12
C PHE A 21 -7.87 -0.95 19.37
N ASP A 22 -6.87 -1.61 19.96
CA ASP A 22 -6.23 -2.79 19.38
C ASP A 22 -7.24 -3.90 19.15
N TYR A 23 -8.10 -4.21 20.14
CA TYR A 23 -9.16 -5.20 20.01
C TYR A 23 -10.16 -4.84 18.91
N LEU A 24 -10.65 -3.59 18.87
CA LEU A 24 -11.60 -3.14 17.83
C LEU A 24 -10.97 -3.16 16.45
N TYR A 25 -9.70 -2.78 16.34
CA TYR A 25 -8.95 -2.84 15.09
C TYR A 25 -8.77 -4.28 14.60
N GLU A 26 -8.44 -5.19 15.52
CA GLU A 26 -8.32 -6.62 15.23
C GLU A 26 -9.65 -7.21 14.73
N GLN A 27 -10.76 -6.94 15.42
CA GLN A 27 -12.09 -7.37 15.00
C GLN A 27 -12.51 -6.79 13.64
N TYR A 28 -12.22 -5.53 13.38
CA TYR A 28 -12.49 -4.90 12.09
C TYR A 28 -11.65 -5.56 10.99
N THR A 29 -10.36 -5.77 11.25
CA THR A 29 -9.43 -6.38 10.29
C THR A 29 -9.84 -7.81 9.97
N ASP A 30 -10.17 -8.61 10.96
CA ASP A 30 -10.63 -10.01 10.77
C ASP A 30 -11.93 -10.07 9.96
N ALA A 31 -12.90 -9.21 10.27
CA ALA A 31 -14.15 -9.13 9.51
C ALA A 31 -13.89 -8.73 8.04
N ARG A 32 -12.98 -7.80 7.81
CA ARG A 32 -12.58 -7.35 6.47
C ARG A 32 -11.87 -8.45 5.69
N ILE A 33 -10.92 -9.14 6.31
CA ILE A 33 -10.22 -10.29 5.73
C ILE A 33 -11.21 -11.41 5.38
N ALA A 34 -12.14 -11.74 6.28
CA ALA A 34 -13.16 -12.76 6.04
C ALA A 34 -14.07 -12.38 4.85
N TYR A 35 -14.45 -11.11 4.75
CA TYR A 35 -15.22 -10.59 3.61
C TYR A 35 -14.44 -10.74 2.29
N LEU A 36 -13.16 -10.31 2.26
CA LEU A 36 -12.31 -10.36 1.08
C LEU A 36 -12.04 -11.80 0.63
N LYS A 37 -11.75 -12.70 1.57
CA LYS A 37 -11.56 -14.14 1.28
C LYS A 37 -12.79 -14.77 0.62
N LYS A 38 -13.98 -14.29 0.96
CA LYS A 38 -15.25 -14.80 0.41
C LYS A 38 -15.60 -14.18 -0.95
N HIS A 39 -15.27 -12.90 -1.17
CA HIS A 39 -15.79 -12.12 -2.29
C HIS A 39 -14.75 -11.76 -3.35
N LYS A 40 -13.52 -11.46 -2.95
CA LYS A 40 -12.46 -11.04 -3.87
C LYS A 40 -11.08 -11.23 -3.22
N LYS A 41 -10.28 -12.09 -3.81
CA LYS A 41 -8.89 -12.31 -3.41
C LYS A 41 -8.01 -12.03 -4.62
N ILE A 42 -7.14 -11.03 -4.51
CA ILE A 42 -6.19 -10.61 -5.55
C ILE A 42 -4.78 -11.13 -5.29
N SER A 43 -4.47 -11.50 -4.04
CA SER A 43 -3.17 -11.97 -3.59
C SER A 43 -3.29 -13.07 -2.54
N GLU A 44 -2.21 -13.83 -2.36
CA GLU A 44 -2.03 -14.76 -1.23
C GLU A 44 -1.87 -14.02 0.10
N TYR A 45 -1.44 -12.74 0.09
CA TYR A 45 -1.17 -11.94 1.26
C TYR A 45 -2.38 -11.08 1.67
N ASP A 46 -2.78 -11.21 2.93
CA ASP A 46 -3.94 -10.47 3.47
C ASP A 46 -3.70 -8.96 3.48
N SER A 47 -2.45 -8.50 3.69
CA SER A 47 -2.07 -7.08 3.62
C SER A 47 -2.38 -6.47 2.25
N GLU A 48 -2.04 -7.17 1.17
CA GLU A 48 -2.35 -6.71 -0.18
C GLU A 48 -3.86 -6.72 -0.47
N ASN A 49 -4.58 -7.74 0.00
CA ASN A 49 -6.04 -7.79 -0.15
C ASN A 49 -6.72 -6.63 0.59
N LEU A 50 -6.25 -6.29 1.79
CA LEU A 50 -6.75 -5.14 2.56
C LEU A 50 -6.43 -3.81 1.88
N THR A 51 -5.20 -3.64 1.40
CA THR A 51 -4.78 -2.44 0.66
C THR A 51 -5.61 -2.26 -0.60
N PHE A 52 -5.81 -3.33 -1.38
CA PHE A 52 -6.66 -3.26 -2.57
C PHE A 52 -8.08 -2.78 -2.25
N ALA A 53 -8.71 -3.33 -1.21
CA ALA A 53 -10.05 -2.90 -0.80
C ALA A 53 -10.07 -1.43 -0.36
N LEU A 54 -9.05 -0.98 0.37
CA LEU A 54 -8.91 0.42 0.75
C LEU A 54 -8.78 1.34 -0.48
N LEU A 55 -7.97 0.96 -1.46
CA LEU A 55 -7.81 1.72 -2.70
C LEU A 55 -9.13 1.81 -3.49
N GLU A 56 -9.86 0.69 -3.60
CA GLU A 56 -11.19 0.71 -4.23
C GLU A 56 -12.14 1.67 -3.52
N ASP A 57 -12.15 1.68 -2.19
CA ASP A 57 -13.00 2.58 -1.40
C ASP A 57 -12.61 4.05 -1.62
N ILE A 58 -11.31 4.39 -1.59
CA ILE A 58 -10.81 5.75 -1.84
C ILE A 58 -11.26 6.25 -3.22
N LEU A 59 -11.06 5.44 -4.27
CA LEU A 59 -11.43 5.83 -5.63
C LEU A 59 -12.95 5.93 -5.85
N LYS A 60 -13.75 5.12 -5.13
CA LYS A 60 -15.22 5.15 -5.23
C LYS A 60 -15.83 6.35 -4.49
N GLU A 61 -15.27 6.69 -3.32
CA GLU A 61 -15.80 7.78 -2.48
C GLU A 61 -15.61 9.17 -3.12
N ASN A 62 -14.56 9.34 -3.95
CA ASN A 62 -14.24 10.63 -4.55
C ASN A 62 -14.66 10.68 -6.03
N ILE A 63 -15.67 11.51 -6.32
CA ILE A 63 -16.19 11.68 -7.69
C ILE A 63 -15.12 12.16 -8.68
N ASN A 64 -14.15 12.95 -8.21
CA ASN A 64 -13.07 13.48 -9.03
C ASN A 64 -12.04 12.39 -9.42
N MET A 65 -12.04 11.24 -8.75
CA MET A 65 -11.13 10.13 -9.01
C MET A 65 -11.72 9.05 -9.93
N ARG A 66 -12.92 9.26 -10.48
CA ARG A 66 -13.60 8.29 -11.37
C ARG A 66 -12.82 7.94 -12.64
N HIS A 67 -11.89 8.80 -13.04
CA HIS A 67 -11.00 8.57 -14.19
C HIS A 67 -9.77 7.71 -13.82
N LEU A 68 -9.56 7.41 -12.54
CA LEU A 68 -8.49 6.56 -12.06
C LEU A 68 -8.91 5.10 -11.98
N ASN A 69 -7.95 4.19 -12.07
CA ASN A 69 -8.14 2.77 -11.90
C ASN A 69 -6.90 2.13 -11.26
N ILE A 70 -7.01 0.90 -10.81
CA ILE A 70 -5.96 0.16 -10.11
C ILE A 70 -5.53 -1.03 -10.98
N ILE A 71 -4.22 -1.20 -11.11
CA ILE A 71 -3.59 -2.43 -11.61
C ILE A 71 -2.86 -3.07 -10.44
N CYS A 72 -3.06 -4.38 -10.24
CA CYS A 72 -2.37 -5.17 -9.22
C CYS A 72 -1.20 -5.92 -9.85
N HIS A 73 -0.10 -6.05 -9.10
CA HIS A 73 1.09 -6.84 -9.47
C HIS A 73 1.63 -6.52 -10.87
N LEU A 74 1.72 -5.19 -11.18
CA LEU A 74 2.23 -4.77 -12.48
C LEU A 74 3.73 -5.03 -12.58
N PRO A 75 4.20 -5.86 -13.53
CA PRO A 75 5.63 -6.05 -13.75
C PRO A 75 6.33 -4.72 -14.11
N LEU A 76 7.49 -4.48 -13.50
CA LEU A 76 8.20 -3.21 -13.66
C LEU A 76 8.60 -2.96 -15.12
N TYR A 77 8.97 -4.00 -15.88
CA TYR A 77 9.30 -3.90 -17.30
C TYR A 77 8.13 -3.43 -18.18
N MET A 78 6.89 -3.63 -17.73
CA MET A 78 5.71 -3.14 -18.46
C MET A 78 5.46 -1.65 -18.20
N LEU A 79 5.89 -1.14 -17.05
CA LEU A 79 5.79 0.25 -16.68
C LEU A 79 6.94 1.07 -17.25
N ILE A 80 8.16 0.55 -17.15
CA ILE A 80 9.40 1.18 -17.62
C ILE A 80 9.78 0.54 -18.98
N GLN A 81 9.47 1.22 -20.07
CA GLN A 81 9.75 0.71 -21.42
C GLN A 81 11.06 1.26 -22.01
N ASP A 82 11.48 2.43 -21.60
CA ASP A 82 12.74 3.05 -21.98
C ASP A 82 13.74 2.96 -20.82
N TYR A 83 14.86 2.27 -21.01
CA TYR A 83 15.90 2.09 -20.00
C TYR A 83 17.07 3.08 -20.10
N SER A 84 16.93 4.12 -20.91
CA SER A 84 18.03 5.08 -21.18
C SER A 84 18.50 5.83 -19.93
N LEU A 85 17.64 5.95 -18.89
CA LEU A 85 17.98 6.60 -17.63
C LEU A 85 18.58 5.63 -16.59
N LEU A 86 18.58 4.32 -16.86
CA LEU A 86 18.98 3.29 -15.91
C LEU A 86 20.42 2.84 -16.13
N ASN A 87 21.14 2.58 -15.05
CA ASN A 87 22.40 1.86 -15.13
C ASN A 87 22.16 0.36 -15.45
N GLU A 88 23.27 -0.39 -15.66
CA GLU A 88 23.19 -1.81 -16.05
C GLU A 88 22.48 -2.69 -15.00
N GLU A 89 22.72 -2.45 -13.70
CA GLU A 89 22.08 -3.22 -12.63
C GLU A 89 20.59 -2.90 -12.50
N GLU A 90 20.22 -1.63 -12.63
CA GLU A 90 18.83 -1.17 -12.60
C GLU A 90 18.07 -1.68 -13.83
N SER A 91 18.70 -1.68 -15.00
CA SER A 91 18.13 -2.23 -16.23
C SER A 91 17.84 -3.72 -16.08
N LYS A 92 18.78 -4.50 -15.54
CA LYS A 92 18.58 -5.93 -15.23
C LYS A 92 17.45 -6.14 -14.20
N TYR A 93 17.39 -5.29 -13.17
CA TYR A 93 16.35 -5.34 -12.14
C TYR A 93 14.97 -5.02 -12.73
N ALA A 94 14.85 -3.95 -13.51
CA ALA A 94 13.60 -3.53 -14.15
C ALA A 94 13.10 -4.56 -15.18
N ALA A 95 14.01 -5.19 -15.93
CA ALA A 95 13.69 -6.20 -16.94
C ALA A 95 13.31 -7.57 -16.35
N ASN A 96 13.52 -7.79 -15.05
CA ASN A 96 13.21 -9.06 -14.42
C ASN A 96 11.69 -9.25 -14.29
N ILE A 97 11.16 -10.35 -14.85
CA ILE A 97 9.73 -10.66 -14.85
C ILE A 97 9.11 -10.83 -13.47
N ASN A 98 9.93 -11.13 -12.46
CA ASN A 98 9.49 -11.27 -11.06
C ASN A 98 9.49 -9.93 -10.30
N THR A 99 10.02 -8.86 -10.90
CA THR A 99 9.99 -7.54 -10.30
C THR A 99 8.69 -6.85 -10.67
N HIS A 100 7.86 -6.55 -9.69
CA HIS A 100 6.56 -5.92 -9.89
C HIS A 100 6.30 -4.83 -8.85
N ILE A 101 5.30 -4.02 -9.10
CA ILE A 101 4.69 -3.07 -8.17
C ILE A 101 3.40 -3.70 -7.67
N ASP A 102 3.16 -3.66 -6.35
CA ASP A 102 1.96 -4.29 -5.78
C ASP A 102 0.69 -3.65 -6.35
N PHE A 103 0.62 -2.31 -6.37
CA PHE A 103 -0.49 -1.57 -6.96
C PHE A 103 0.00 -0.35 -7.73
N LEU A 104 -0.57 -0.14 -8.90
CA LEU A 104 -0.43 1.10 -9.66
C LEU A 104 -1.80 1.74 -9.84
N ILE A 105 -1.95 2.98 -9.34
CA ILE A 105 -3.07 3.84 -9.72
C ILE A 105 -2.67 4.57 -11.00
N TYR A 106 -3.54 4.50 -12.00
CA TYR A 106 -3.31 5.11 -13.31
C TYR A 106 -4.56 5.81 -13.83
N ASN A 107 -4.36 6.79 -14.66
CA ASN A 107 -5.46 7.44 -15.39
C ASN A 107 -5.90 6.53 -16.55
N ARG A 108 -7.15 6.05 -16.51
CA ARG A 108 -7.67 5.11 -17.52
C ARG A 108 -7.86 5.71 -18.90
N VAL A 109 -7.92 7.05 -19.03
CA VAL A 109 -8.04 7.75 -20.30
C VAL A 109 -6.68 7.96 -20.93
N SER A 110 -5.74 8.63 -20.23
CA SER A 110 -4.38 8.91 -20.73
C SER A 110 -3.42 7.74 -20.63
N LYS A 111 -3.76 6.70 -19.82
CA LYS A 111 -2.89 5.56 -19.47
C LYS A 111 -1.65 5.94 -18.66
N GLN A 112 -1.56 7.18 -18.19
CA GLN A 112 -0.43 7.64 -17.40
C GLN A 112 -0.47 7.09 -15.98
N PRO A 113 0.67 6.66 -15.42
CA PRO A 113 0.79 6.32 -14.01
C PRO A 113 0.54 7.56 -13.15
N VAL A 114 -0.12 7.38 -12.02
CA VAL A 114 -0.44 8.44 -11.06
C VAL A 114 0.28 8.19 -9.74
N LEU A 115 0.20 6.98 -9.20
CA LEU A 115 0.78 6.61 -7.93
C LEU A 115 1.08 5.12 -7.89
N ALA A 116 2.32 4.77 -7.59
CA ALA A 116 2.73 3.41 -7.23
C ALA A 116 2.58 3.20 -5.72
N ILE A 117 2.14 2.01 -5.32
CA ILE A 117 1.94 1.66 -3.91
C ILE A 117 2.54 0.28 -3.67
N GLU A 118 3.33 0.16 -2.61
CA GLU A 118 3.93 -1.07 -2.11
C GLU A 118 3.42 -1.36 -0.69
N THR A 119 3.16 -2.61 -0.39
CA THR A 119 2.77 -3.06 0.94
C THR A 119 3.95 -3.74 1.62
N ASP A 120 4.60 -3.02 2.52
CA ASP A 120 5.77 -3.55 3.24
C ASP A 120 5.31 -4.42 4.42
N GLY A 121 5.52 -5.74 4.31
CA GLY A 121 5.25 -6.68 5.40
C GLY A 121 6.16 -6.42 6.62
N TYR A 122 5.61 -6.58 7.82
CA TYR A 122 6.31 -6.36 9.11
C TYR A 122 7.66 -7.08 9.26
N ALA A 123 7.85 -8.20 8.57
CA ALA A 123 9.03 -9.05 8.74
C ALA A 123 10.33 -8.54 8.07
N PHE A 124 10.29 -7.45 7.28
CA PHE A 124 11.38 -7.11 6.36
C PHE A 124 12.20 -5.86 6.73
N HIS A 125 11.96 -5.25 7.90
CA HIS A 125 12.66 -4.00 8.30
C HIS A 125 14.10 -4.20 8.85
N LYS A 126 14.79 -5.30 8.55
CA LYS A 126 16.22 -5.38 8.87
C LYS A 126 17.02 -4.70 7.77
N SER A 127 17.56 -3.51 8.08
CA SER A 127 18.57 -2.82 7.26
C SER A 127 19.74 -3.75 6.93
N GLY A 128 20.17 -3.76 5.65
CA GLY A 128 21.31 -4.58 5.20
C GLY A 128 20.93 -5.96 4.65
N THR A 129 19.66 -6.19 4.34
CA THR A 129 19.20 -7.39 3.63
C THR A 129 19.14 -7.16 2.13
N SER A 130 19.20 -8.23 1.32
CA SER A 130 19.00 -8.17 -0.14
C SER A 130 17.65 -7.55 -0.52
N GLN A 131 16.66 -7.56 0.38
CA GLN A 131 15.37 -6.89 0.21
C GLN A 131 15.52 -5.36 0.26
N SER A 132 16.26 -4.84 1.23
CA SER A 132 16.53 -3.39 1.36
C SER A 132 17.21 -2.82 0.10
N GLU A 133 18.14 -3.57 -0.51
CA GLU A 133 18.80 -3.15 -1.76
C GLU A 133 17.83 -3.12 -2.95
N ARG A 134 16.91 -4.10 -3.03
CA ARG A 134 15.86 -4.14 -4.06
C ARG A 134 14.89 -2.98 -3.92
N ASP A 135 14.52 -2.65 -2.68
CA ASP A 135 13.63 -1.53 -2.38
C ASP A 135 14.25 -0.19 -2.76
N ILE A 136 15.54 0.00 -2.47
CA ILE A 136 16.30 1.20 -2.88
C ILE A 136 16.33 1.32 -4.40
N LYS A 137 16.65 0.23 -5.12
CA LYS A 137 16.66 0.22 -6.59
C LYS A 137 15.28 0.56 -7.16
N LYS A 138 14.21 -0.07 -6.65
CA LYS A 138 12.84 0.21 -7.11
C LYS A 138 12.45 1.67 -6.87
N ASN A 139 12.75 2.22 -5.69
CA ASN A 139 12.47 3.61 -5.36
C ASN A 139 13.19 4.55 -6.34
N HIS A 140 14.49 4.35 -6.58
CA HIS A 140 15.28 5.18 -7.48
C HIS A 140 14.78 5.10 -8.93
N ILE A 141 14.44 3.91 -9.41
CA ILE A 141 13.88 3.74 -10.76
C ILE A 141 12.57 4.52 -10.90
N LEU A 142 11.63 4.38 -9.97
CA LEU A 142 10.35 5.09 -10.04
C LEU A 142 10.54 6.60 -9.97
N GLU A 143 11.47 7.08 -9.14
CA GLU A 143 11.82 8.49 -9.04
C GLU A 143 12.38 9.05 -10.36
N LEU A 144 13.31 8.34 -11.03
CA LEU A 144 13.86 8.73 -12.33
C LEU A 144 12.79 8.92 -13.40
N TYR A 145 11.74 8.11 -13.37
CA TYR A 145 10.62 8.22 -14.33
C TYR A 145 9.47 9.07 -13.81
N GLY A 146 9.66 9.81 -12.71
CA GLY A 146 8.66 10.71 -12.16
C GLY A 146 7.39 10.04 -11.66
N ILE A 147 7.46 8.76 -11.27
CA ILE A 147 6.33 8.00 -10.75
C ILE A 147 6.34 8.07 -9.22
N PRO A 148 5.38 8.77 -8.59
CA PRO A 148 5.31 8.82 -7.14
C PRO A 148 5.14 7.42 -6.54
N LEU A 149 5.80 7.15 -5.42
CA LEU A 149 5.70 5.89 -4.68
C LEU A 149 5.27 6.15 -3.25
N VAL A 150 4.34 5.34 -2.77
CA VAL A 150 3.95 5.22 -1.36
C VAL A 150 4.24 3.80 -0.89
N ARG A 151 4.93 3.68 0.25
CA ARG A 151 5.10 2.42 0.97
C ARG A 151 4.19 2.40 2.18
N LEU A 152 3.36 1.38 2.27
CA LEU A 152 2.43 1.19 3.38
C LEU A 152 2.98 0.14 4.33
N SER A 153 3.24 0.56 5.57
CA SER A 153 3.58 -0.38 6.63
C SER A 153 2.31 -1.11 7.10
N THR A 154 2.37 -2.43 7.22
CA THR A 154 1.24 -3.25 7.71
C THR A 154 0.83 -2.96 9.16
N ILE A 155 1.53 -2.07 9.86
CA ILE A 155 1.24 -1.65 11.24
C ILE A 155 0.61 -0.25 11.29
N GLY A 156 0.39 0.39 10.14
CA GLY A 156 -0.10 1.76 10.09
C GLY A 156 -1.63 1.87 10.23
N SER A 157 -2.10 2.99 10.76
CA SER A 157 -3.53 3.32 10.89
C SER A 157 -3.96 4.52 10.04
N ASN A 158 -3.07 5.05 9.19
CA ASN A 158 -3.29 6.29 8.44
C ASN A 158 -3.17 6.11 6.91
N GLU A 159 -3.24 4.88 6.41
CA GLU A 159 -3.03 4.57 4.99
C GLU A 159 -3.97 5.38 4.08
N LYS A 160 -5.27 5.49 4.47
CA LYS A 160 -6.26 6.27 3.71
C LYS A 160 -5.85 7.72 3.54
N LYS A 161 -5.32 8.34 4.61
CA LYS A 161 -4.84 9.72 4.58
C LYS A 161 -3.57 9.84 3.73
N VAL A 162 -2.60 8.96 3.95
CA VAL A 162 -1.32 8.97 3.23
C VAL A 162 -1.53 8.84 1.71
N ILE A 163 -2.45 7.95 1.30
CA ILE A 163 -2.81 7.76 -0.10
C ILE A 163 -3.58 8.98 -0.63
N GLY A 164 -4.58 9.45 0.12
CA GLY A 164 -5.41 10.59 -0.27
C GLY A 164 -4.65 11.89 -0.43
N ASP A 165 -3.62 12.13 0.37
CA ASP A 165 -2.74 13.32 0.28
C ASP A 165 -1.82 13.28 -0.96
N LYS A 166 -1.71 12.13 -1.65
CA LYS A 166 -0.87 11.93 -2.84
C LYS A 166 -1.66 11.87 -4.15
N LEU A 167 -2.97 11.68 -4.07
CA LEU A 167 -3.89 11.64 -5.21
C LEU A 167 -4.53 13.01 -5.46
#